data_4ca4a87252c2383ee96245a2841d11cc
#
_entry.id   4ca4a87252c2383ee96245a2841d11cc
#
_cell.length_a   1.000
_cell.length_b   1.000
_cell.length_c   1.000
_cell.angle_alpha   90.00
_cell.angle_beta   90.00
_cell.angle_gamma   90.00
#
_symmetry.space_group_name_H-M   'P 1'
#
loop_
_entity.id
_entity.type
_entity.pdbx_description
1 polymer ?
#
loop_
_entity_poly.entity_id
_entity_poly.type
_entity_poly.pdbx_seq_one_letter_code
_entity_poly.pdbx_strand_id
1 'polypeptide(L)'
;MFRVEGTNITISRGDTGAIRFTANAKRRDTGEPYTFGERDRALFSIKAGNGQVLKQRAYPIANNLFTVVFFNADTDKFATGAYNWDVRYVINPYYEDDPPAGTWPDYEDLTFPVAKDAKCMHEGTYYTAKQGIQSAEDWTPAHWAFADYRIPVDGDQVITPNTPMAMQLLNVVGEI
;
A
#
# COMPACT_ATOMS: atom_id res chain seq x y z
N MET A 1 18.31 1.91 -10.95
CA MET A 1 18.99 1.47 -9.70
C MET A 1 18.04 1.67 -8.54
N PHE A 2 17.89 0.64 -7.68
CA PHE A 2 17.08 0.72 -6.47
C PHE A 2 17.93 0.27 -5.28
N ARG A 3 18.04 1.11 -4.23
CA ARG A 3 18.87 0.85 -3.04
C ARG A 3 18.21 1.40 -1.78
N VAL A 4 18.34 0.70 -0.69
CA VAL A 4 17.86 1.12 0.65
C VAL A 4 19.01 1.06 1.63
N GLU A 5 19.24 2.16 2.36
CA GLU A 5 20.24 2.28 3.41
C GLU A 5 19.61 2.93 4.65
N GLY A 6 19.34 2.12 5.66
CA GLY A 6 18.57 2.57 6.82
C GLY A 6 17.20 3.06 6.39
N THR A 7 16.92 4.34 6.61
CA THR A 7 15.65 5.00 6.19
C THR A 7 15.78 5.74 4.85
N ASN A 8 16.94 5.72 4.21
CA ASN A 8 17.17 6.38 2.94
C ASN A 8 16.88 5.42 1.79
N ILE A 9 16.02 5.84 0.86
CA ILE A 9 15.68 5.13 -0.35
C ILE A 9 16.29 5.88 -1.52
N THR A 10 17.00 5.17 -2.40
CA THR A 10 17.52 5.72 -3.66
C THR A 10 16.91 4.93 -4.83
N ILE A 11 16.33 5.62 -5.79
CA ILE A 11 15.72 5.02 -6.98
C ILE A 11 16.07 5.83 -8.23
N SER A 12 16.43 5.17 -9.33
CA SER A 12 16.55 5.85 -10.62
C SER A 12 15.17 6.25 -11.14
N ARG A 13 15.08 7.40 -11.77
CA ARG A 13 13.86 7.83 -12.46
C ARG A 13 13.46 6.78 -13.48
N GLY A 14 12.18 6.45 -13.52
CA GLY A 14 11.66 5.40 -14.40
C GLY A 14 11.87 3.96 -13.91
N ASP A 15 12.61 3.74 -12.82
CA ASP A 15 12.79 2.40 -12.25
C ASP A 15 11.59 1.96 -11.40
N THR A 16 11.53 0.66 -11.17
CA THR A 16 10.62 0.01 -10.21
C THR A 16 11.40 -0.48 -9.01
N GLY A 17 10.72 -0.62 -7.88
CA GLY A 17 11.30 -1.18 -6.68
C GLY A 17 10.24 -1.55 -5.65
N ALA A 18 10.61 -2.38 -4.68
CA ALA A 18 9.72 -2.72 -3.58
C ALA A 18 10.49 -2.77 -2.26
N ILE A 19 9.89 -2.24 -1.20
CA ILE A 19 10.45 -2.27 0.15
C ILE A 19 9.42 -2.87 1.09
N ARG A 20 9.84 -3.84 1.89
CA ARG A 20 9.04 -4.39 2.97
C ARG A 20 9.36 -3.66 4.27
N PHE A 21 8.31 -3.23 4.95
CA PHE A 21 8.37 -2.58 6.26
C PHE A 21 7.69 -3.43 7.33
N THR A 22 8.16 -3.30 8.56
CA THR A 22 7.45 -3.80 9.73
C THR A 22 6.55 -2.69 10.29
N ALA A 23 5.27 -2.97 10.42
CA ALA A 23 4.32 -2.08 11.04
C ALA A 23 4.35 -2.28 12.57
N ASN A 24 4.61 -1.21 13.30
CA ASN A 24 4.65 -1.22 14.76
C ASN A 24 3.82 -0.05 15.30
N ALA A 25 2.86 -0.37 16.15
CA ALA A 25 2.05 0.63 16.83
C ALA A 25 1.64 0.15 18.22
N LYS A 26 1.22 1.07 19.07
CA LYS A 26 0.64 0.78 20.38
C LYS A 26 -0.76 1.37 20.46
N ARG A 27 -1.62 0.72 21.20
CA ARG A 27 -2.92 1.27 21.58
C ARG A 27 -2.72 2.51 22.45
N ARG A 28 -3.51 3.54 22.21
CA ARG A 28 -3.43 4.80 22.99
C ARG A 28 -3.98 4.65 24.41
N ASP A 29 -4.98 3.80 24.58
CA ASP A 29 -5.67 3.58 25.84
C ASP A 29 -4.88 2.70 26.81
N THR A 30 -4.23 1.65 26.33
CA THR A 30 -3.55 0.66 27.16
C THR A 30 -2.03 0.69 27.08
N GLY A 31 -1.47 1.28 26.02
CA GLY A 31 -0.03 1.22 25.72
C GLY A 31 0.44 -0.14 25.19
N GLU A 32 -0.48 -1.12 25.05
CA GLU A 32 -0.18 -2.45 24.55
C GLU A 32 0.16 -2.44 23.04
N PRO A 33 0.97 -3.40 22.56
CA PRO A 33 1.19 -3.56 21.13
C PRO A 33 -0.13 -3.74 20.38
N TYR A 34 -0.27 -3.04 19.25
CA TYR A 34 -1.43 -3.18 18.39
C TYR A 34 -1.19 -4.29 17.35
N THR A 35 -2.14 -5.19 17.19
CA THR A 35 -2.15 -6.19 16.12
C THR A 35 -3.03 -5.69 14.99
N PHE A 36 -2.41 -5.49 13.81
CA PHE A 36 -3.11 -4.98 12.64
C PHE A 36 -4.05 -6.04 12.05
N GLY A 37 -5.27 -5.61 11.73
CA GLY A 37 -6.28 -6.41 11.04
C GLY A 37 -6.19 -6.27 9.52
N GLU A 38 -6.95 -7.09 8.79
CA GLU A 38 -6.94 -7.14 7.32
C GLU A 38 -7.39 -5.82 6.66
N ARG A 39 -8.27 -5.08 7.33
CA ARG A 39 -8.77 -3.79 6.85
C ARG A 39 -7.81 -2.64 7.09
N ASP A 40 -6.84 -2.78 8.00
CA ASP A 40 -5.91 -1.72 8.33
C ASP A 40 -4.96 -1.42 7.17
N ARG A 41 -4.57 -0.16 7.04
CA ARG A 41 -3.72 0.31 5.94
C ARG A 41 -2.51 1.08 6.44
N ALA A 42 -1.39 0.87 5.78
CA ALA A 42 -0.22 1.73 5.86
C ALA A 42 -0.28 2.74 4.73
N LEU A 43 -0.42 4.02 5.05
CA LEU A 43 -0.48 5.12 4.11
C LEU A 43 0.92 5.68 3.90
N PHE A 44 1.57 5.30 2.81
CA PHE A 44 2.90 5.79 2.43
C PHE A 44 2.77 7.06 1.61
N SER A 45 3.48 8.09 2.00
CA SER A 45 3.46 9.41 1.37
C SER A 45 4.85 9.86 0.95
N ILE A 46 4.97 10.42 -0.24
CA ILE A 46 6.16 11.13 -0.73
C ILE A 46 5.83 12.62 -0.76
N LYS A 47 6.71 13.43 -0.17
CA LYS A 47 6.50 14.86 0.01
C LYS A 47 7.65 15.67 -0.57
N ALA A 48 7.33 16.83 -1.14
CA ALA A 48 8.32 17.85 -1.45
C ALA A 48 8.93 18.43 -0.18
N GLY A 49 10.04 19.15 -0.31
CA GLY A 49 10.73 19.77 0.82
C GLY A 49 9.87 20.79 1.60
N ASN A 50 8.84 21.36 0.98
CA ASN A 50 7.86 22.25 1.62
C ASN A 50 6.71 21.49 2.35
N GLY A 51 6.76 20.14 2.39
CA GLY A 51 5.75 19.29 3.01
C GLY A 51 4.55 18.96 2.13
N GLN A 52 4.47 19.48 0.90
CA GLN A 52 3.40 19.14 -0.05
C GLN A 52 3.47 17.65 -0.41
N VAL A 53 2.34 16.96 -0.29
CA VAL A 53 2.22 15.55 -0.71
C VAL A 53 2.21 15.49 -2.24
N LEU A 54 3.19 14.79 -2.80
CA LEU A 54 3.34 14.59 -4.24
C LEU A 54 2.73 13.27 -4.69
N LYS A 55 2.87 12.23 -3.85
CA LYS A 55 2.32 10.90 -4.10
C LYS A 55 1.95 10.26 -2.77
N GLN A 56 0.83 9.55 -2.77
CA GLN A 56 0.36 8.81 -1.62
C GLN A 56 -0.33 7.53 -2.08
N ARG A 57 -0.12 6.45 -1.35
CA ARG A 57 -0.80 5.16 -1.56
C ARG A 57 -1.04 4.46 -0.24
N ALA A 58 -2.18 3.76 -0.16
CA ALA A 58 -2.49 2.88 0.95
C ALA A 58 -2.11 1.44 0.61
N TYR A 59 -1.47 0.76 1.55
CA TYR A 59 -1.02 -0.62 1.42
C TYR A 59 -1.63 -1.49 2.52
N PRO A 60 -2.01 -2.75 2.24
CA PRO A 60 -2.50 -3.67 3.24
C PRO A 60 -1.38 -4.03 4.23
N ILE A 61 -1.76 -4.27 5.47
CA ILE A 61 -0.84 -4.75 6.50
C ILE A 61 -1.22 -6.19 6.82
N ALA A 62 -0.30 -7.12 6.60
CA ALA A 62 -0.49 -8.53 6.90
C ALA A 62 0.65 -9.03 7.79
N ASN A 63 0.33 -9.69 8.91
CA ASN A 63 1.31 -10.17 9.88
C ASN A 63 2.30 -9.06 10.33
N ASN A 64 1.79 -7.85 10.56
CA ASN A 64 2.57 -6.66 10.87
C ASN A 64 3.62 -6.29 9.80
N LEU A 65 3.42 -6.69 8.56
CA LEU A 65 4.28 -6.35 7.42
C LEU A 65 3.46 -5.66 6.34
N PHE A 66 4.06 -4.70 5.65
CA PHE A 66 3.52 -4.14 4.41
C PHE A 66 4.63 -3.89 3.40
N THR A 67 4.28 -3.91 2.12
CA THR A 67 5.25 -3.72 1.04
C THR A 67 4.87 -2.50 0.22
N VAL A 68 5.71 -1.50 0.24
CA VAL A 68 5.61 -0.33 -0.64
C VAL A 68 6.21 -0.67 -1.98
N VAL A 69 5.44 -0.46 -3.05
CA VAL A 69 5.89 -0.68 -4.43
C VAL A 69 6.01 0.67 -5.12
N PHE A 70 7.19 0.91 -5.71
CA PHE A 70 7.46 2.03 -6.60
C PHE A 70 7.25 1.55 -8.03
N PHE A 71 6.32 2.16 -8.73
CA PHE A 71 6.04 1.84 -10.13
C PHE A 71 6.79 2.81 -11.05
N ASN A 72 7.27 2.32 -12.19
CA ASN A 72 7.91 3.12 -13.22
C ASN A 72 7.12 4.40 -13.54
N ALA A 73 5.81 4.28 -13.77
CA ALA A 73 4.94 5.41 -14.09
C ALA A 73 4.87 6.50 -13.01
N ASP A 74 5.22 6.16 -11.75
CA ASP A 74 5.28 7.13 -10.65
C ASP A 74 6.67 7.77 -10.58
N THR A 75 7.72 6.95 -10.62
CA THR A 75 9.11 7.41 -10.49
C THR A 75 9.57 8.25 -11.67
N ASP A 76 9.04 7.99 -12.87
CA ASP A 76 9.32 8.76 -14.07
C ASP A 76 8.83 10.22 -13.99
N LYS A 77 7.81 10.48 -13.18
CA LYS A 77 7.24 11.82 -12.97
C LYS A 77 8.02 12.68 -11.98
N PHE A 78 8.91 12.09 -11.18
CA PHE A 78 9.72 12.84 -10.23
C PHE A 78 10.92 13.48 -10.92
N ALA A 79 11.18 14.75 -10.61
CA ALA A 79 12.47 15.35 -10.93
C ALA A 79 13.58 14.66 -10.12
N THR A 80 14.81 14.70 -10.62
CA THR A 80 15.96 14.25 -9.83
C THR A 80 16.12 15.15 -8.60
N GLY A 81 16.33 14.56 -7.44
CA GLY A 81 16.45 15.30 -6.19
C GLY A 81 16.10 14.49 -4.96
N ALA A 82 16.08 15.16 -3.83
CA ALA A 82 15.71 14.57 -2.54
C ALA A 82 14.28 14.94 -2.17
N TYR A 83 13.53 13.97 -1.72
CA TYR A 83 12.15 14.07 -1.24
C TYR A 83 12.05 13.50 0.17
N ASN A 84 11.06 13.95 0.92
CA ASN A 84 10.74 13.33 2.20
C ASN A 84 9.68 12.25 2.00
N TRP A 85 9.71 11.21 2.82
CA TRP A 85 8.65 10.23 2.88
C TRP A 85 8.23 9.93 4.31
N ASP A 86 7.00 9.51 4.50
CA ASP A 86 6.48 9.04 5.78
C ASP A 86 5.46 7.92 5.61
N VAL A 87 5.13 7.28 6.73
CA VAL A 87 4.06 6.29 6.81
C VAL A 87 3.11 6.67 7.95
N ARG A 88 1.82 6.64 7.67
CA ARG A 88 0.75 6.73 8.66
C ARG A 88 -0.06 5.45 8.64
N TYR A 89 -0.45 4.94 9.80
CA TYR A 89 -1.38 3.83 9.88
C TYR A 89 -2.80 4.34 9.99
N VAL A 90 -3.70 3.72 9.22
CA VAL A 90 -5.14 4.01 9.24
C VAL A 90 -5.86 2.73 9.63
N ILE A 91 -6.56 2.78 10.75
CA ILE A 91 -7.28 1.65 11.33
C ILE A 91 -8.74 1.73 10.91
N ASN A 92 -9.32 0.60 10.50
CA ASN A 92 -10.70 0.54 10.00
C ASN A 92 -11.01 1.69 9.01
N PRO A 93 -10.28 1.79 7.89
CA PRO A 93 -10.37 2.93 7.01
C PRO A 93 -11.78 3.17 6.47
N TYR A 94 -12.15 4.44 6.36
CA TYR A 94 -13.34 4.91 5.66
C TYR A 94 -12.94 5.55 4.33
N TYR A 95 -13.71 5.26 3.29
CA TYR A 95 -13.51 5.80 1.94
C TYR A 95 -14.77 6.56 1.51
N GLU A 96 -14.63 7.77 0.95
CA GLU A 96 -15.73 8.53 0.37
C GLU A 96 -16.13 8.00 -1.02
N ASP A 97 -15.14 7.52 -1.76
CA ASP A 97 -15.38 7.01 -3.10
C ASP A 97 -15.93 5.60 -3.06
N ASP A 98 -17.11 5.43 -3.62
CA ASP A 98 -17.59 4.12 -4.02
C ASP A 98 -16.58 3.46 -4.98
N PRO A 99 -16.47 2.13 -4.96
CA PRO A 99 -15.70 1.44 -5.95
C PRO A 99 -16.17 1.85 -7.35
N PRO A 100 -15.30 1.81 -8.37
CA PRO A 100 -15.69 2.03 -9.75
C PRO A 100 -16.88 1.12 -10.06
N ALA A 101 -18.06 1.70 -10.19
CA ALA A 101 -19.32 0.98 -10.29
C ALA A 101 -19.26 -0.11 -11.37
N GLY A 102 -19.69 -1.32 -11.02
CA GLY A 102 -19.97 -2.41 -11.96
C GLY A 102 -18.76 -3.18 -12.50
N THR A 103 -17.57 -3.01 -11.96
CA THR A 103 -16.36 -3.68 -12.49
C THR A 103 -15.71 -4.69 -11.55
N TRP A 104 -16.21 -4.83 -10.33
CA TRP A 104 -15.64 -5.66 -9.28
C TRP A 104 -16.69 -6.55 -8.63
N PRO A 105 -17.01 -7.73 -9.22
CA PRO A 105 -17.94 -8.68 -8.60
C PRO A 105 -17.36 -9.16 -7.26
N ASP A 106 -18.22 -9.54 -6.34
CA ASP A 106 -17.79 -10.26 -5.15
C ASP A 106 -17.13 -11.59 -5.55
N TYR A 107 -16.14 -12.02 -4.76
CA TYR A 107 -15.41 -13.25 -5.05
C TYR A 107 -16.35 -14.46 -5.16
N GLU A 108 -17.35 -14.51 -4.30
CA GLU A 108 -18.35 -15.56 -4.22
C GLU A 108 -19.27 -15.61 -5.47
N ASP A 109 -19.37 -14.48 -6.19
CA ASP A 109 -20.16 -14.36 -7.43
C ASP A 109 -19.36 -14.67 -8.70
N LEU A 110 -18.06 -14.99 -8.57
CA LEU A 110 -17.21 -15.28 -9.72
C LEU A 110 -17.63 -16.57 -10.44
N THR A 111 -17.70 -16.49 -11.76
CA THR A 111 -17.88 -17.67 -12.62
C THR A 111 -16.51 -18.18 -13.06
N PHE A 112 -16.23 -19.43 -12.78
CA PHE A 112 -14.99 -20.09 -13.18
C PHE A 112 -15.10 -20.78 -14.55
N PRO A 113 -14.02 -20.84 -15.36
CA PRO A 113 -12.67 -20.38 -15.05
C PRO A 113 -12.54 -18.85 -15.04
N VAL A 114 -11.64 -18.34 -14.18
CA VAL A 114 -11.29 -16.93 -14.08
C VAL A 114 -9.99 -16.68 -14.84
N ALA A 115 -9.97 -15.67 -15.70
CA ALA A 115 -8.77 -15.30 -16.45
C ALA A 115 -7.74 -14.58 -15.55
N LYS A 116 -6.47 -14.59 -15.95
CA LYS A 116 -5.47 -13.70 -15.38
C LYS A 116 -5.92 -12.24 -15.53
N ASP A 117 -5.61 -11.41 -14.54
CA ASP A 117 -5.98 -10.00 -14.42
C ASP A 117 -7.50 -9.76 -14.25
N ALA A 118 -8.29 -10.83 -14.07
CA ALA A 118 -9.68 -10.68 -13.66
C ALA A 118 -9.77 -9.96 -12.30
N LYS A 119 -10.84 -9.23 -12.11
CA LYS A 119 -11.06 -8.37 -10.95
C LYS A 119 -12.12 -8.95 -10.05
N CYS A 120 -11.92 -8.86 -8.73
CA CYS A 120 -12.95 -9.17 -7.75
C CYS A 120 -12.82 -8.32 -6.49
N MET A 121 -13.87 -8.30 -5.71
CA MET A 121 -13.89 -7.80 -4.35
C MET A 121 -13.99 -8.98 -3.38
N HIS A 122 -13.20 -8.99 -2.33
CA HIS A 122 -13.30 -9.94 -1.22
C HIS A 122 -13.19 -9.18 0.09
N GLU A 123 -14.17 -9.36 0.97
CA GLU A 123 -14.27 -8.65 2.26
C GLU A 123 -14.10 -7.12 2.14
N GLY A 124 -14.70 -6.52 1.10
CA GLY A 124 -14.64 -5.08 0.85
C GLY A 124 -13.29 -4.56 0.34
N THR A 125 -12.39 -5.44 -0.06
CA THR A 125 -11.07 -5.11 -0.61
C THR A 125 -10.95 -5.58 -2.05
N TYR A 126 -10.27 -4.83 -2.91
CA TYR A 126 -10.15 -5.10 -4.35
C TYR A 126 -8.90 -5.88 -4.70
N TYR A 127 -9.08 -6.88 -5.55
CA TYR A 127 -8.03 -7.79 -5.98
C TYR A 127 -8.07 -8.04 -7.49
N THR A 128 -6.91 -8.38 -8.05
CA THR A 128 -6.78 -8.89 -9.43
C THR A 128 -6.14 -10.26 -9.42
N ALA A 129 -6.59 -11.16 -10.29
CA ALA A 129 -6.02 -12.50 -10.40
C ALA A 129 -4.59 -12.45 -10.96
N LYS A 130 -3.63 -13.05 -10.26
CA LYS A 130 -2.23 -13.16 -10.71
C LYS A 130 -2.06 -14.15 -11.85
N GLN A 131 -2.98 -15.10 -11.97
CA GLN A 131 -2.98 -16.19 -12.95
C GLN A 131 -4.41 -16.60 -13.28
N GLY A 132 -4.58 -17.42 -14.31
CA GLY A 132 -5.86 -18.05 -14.57
C GLY A 132 -6.20 -19.10 -13.51
N ILE A 133 -7.43 -19.10 -13.00
CA ILE A 133 -7.94 -20.04 -12.00
C ILE A 133 -8.99 -20.91 -12.69
N GLN A 134 -8.74 -22.20 -12.81
CA GLN A 134 -9.51 -23.09 -13.67
C GLN A 134 -10.83 -23.58 -13.05
N SER A 135 -10.89 -23.68 -11.74
CA SER A 135 -12.07 -24.19 -11.01
C SER A 135 -12.35 -23.34 -9.78
N ALA A 136 -13.58 -23.38 -9.30
CA ALA A 136 -13.94 -22.76 -8.04
C ALA A 136 -13.09 -23.33 -6.90
N GLU A 137 -12.61 -22.46 -6.06
CA GLU A 137 -11.79 -22.75 -4.88
C GLU A 137 -12.20 -21.83 -3.74
N ASP A 138 -11.83 -22.17 -2.51
CA ASP A 138 -11.92 -21.22 -1.38
C ASP A 138 -10.95 -20.06 -1.61
N TRP A 139 -11.24 -18.92 -0.96
CA TRP A 139 -10.36 -17.75 -1.09
C TRP A 139 -8.90 -18.10 -0.81
N THR A 140 -8.07 -17.98 -1.84
CA THR A 140 -6.64 -18.31 -1.79
C THR A 140 -5.80 -17.05 -2.06
N PRO A 141 -5.36 -16.32 -1.02
CA PRO A 141 -4.65 -15.03 -1.18
C PRO A 141 -3.43 -15.09 -2.10
N ALA A 142 -2.80 -16.27 -2.23
CA ALA A 142 -1.65 -16.47 -3.12
C ALA A 142 -1.98 -16.24 -4.60
N HIS A 143 -3.23 -16.48 -5.01
CA HIS A 143 -3.69 -16.34 -6.40
C HIS A 143 -4.10 -14.91 -6.76
N TRP A 144 -4.24 -14.04 -5.77
CA TRP A 144 -4.76 -12.68 -5.94
C TRP A 144 -3.72 -11.63 -5.59
N ALA A 145 -3.70 -10.55 -6.35
CA ALA A 145 -2.89 -9.38 -6.09
C ALA A 145 -3.78 -8.27 -5.53
N PHE A 146 -3.36 -7.68 -4.43
CA PHE A 146 -4.01 -6.50 -3.88
C PHE A 146 -4.06 -5.39 -4.93
N ALA A 147 -5.23 -4.78 -5.11
CA ALA A 147 -5.48 -3.73 -6.10
C ALA A 147 -6.13 -2.47 -5.51
N ASP A 148 -6.44 -2.47 -4.22
CA ASP A 148 -7.08 -1.34 -3.53
C ASP A 148 -6.07 -0.35 -2.96
N TYR A 149 -5.54 0.52 -3.81
CA TYR A 149 -4.63 1.61 -3.43
C TYR A 149 -5.36 2.92 -3.15
N ARG A 150 -6.67 2.90 -2.95
CA ARG A 150 -7.44 4.10 -2.62
C ARG A 150 -6.92 4.73 -1.33
N ILE A 151 -6.95 6.05 -1.28
CA ILE A 151 -6.57 6.79 -0.09
C ILE A 151 -7.79 6.90 0.82
N PRO A 152 -7.74 6.35 2.05
CA PRO A 152 -8.84 6.52 2.98
C PRO A 152 -8.94 7.97 3.44
N VAL A 153 -10.15 8.44 3.64
CA VAL A 153 -10.42 9.79 4.16
C VAL A 153 -10.07 9.84 5.64
N ASP A 154 -10.47 8.83 6.40
CA ASP A 154 -10.25 8.75 7.83
C ASP A 154 -10.21 7.28 8.30
N GLY A 155 -9.93 7.09 9.57
CA GLY A 155 -9.93 5.82 10.28
C GLY A 155 -9.85 6.04 11.79
N ASP A 156 -9.97 4.97 12.55
CA ASP A 156 -9.93 5.04 14.01
C ASP A 156 -8.58 5.55 14.53
N GLN A 157 -8.60 6.54 15.40
CA GLN A 157 -7.42 7.18 15.98
C GLN A 157 -6.95 6.47 17.28
N VAL A 158 -7.05 5.13 17.31
CA VAL A 158 -6.83 4.33 18.53
C VAL A 158 -5.37 3.93 18.75
N ILE A 159 -4.49 4.22 17.81
CA ILE A 159 -3.08 3.82 17.88
C ILE A 159 -2.11 5.00 17.81
N THR A 160 -0.90 4.75 18.30
CA THR A 160 0.25 5.62 18.17
C THR A 160 1.40 4.81 17.55
N PRO A 161 2.03 5.27 16.46
CA PRO A 161 3.21 4.61 15.90
C PRO A 161 4.33 4.53 16.95
N ASN A 162 5.02 3.39 17.00
CA ASN A 162 6.11 3.16 17.95
C ASN A 162 7.39 3.91 17.64
N THR A 163 7.54 4.35 16.39
CA THR A 163 8.76 5.04 15.94
C THR A 163 8.39 6.47 15.56
N PRO A 164 8.90 7.49 16.28
CA PRO A 164 8.88 8.84 15.74
C PRO A 164 9.71 8.80 14.46
N MET A 165 9.06 9.06 13.33
CA MET A 165 9.74 9.06 12.05
C MET A 165 10.63 10.29 11.97
N ALA A 166 11.95 10.08 12.18
CA ALA A 166 12.95 11.04 11.74
C ALA A 166 12.79 11.29 10.24
N MET A 167 13.17 12.46 9.76
CA MET A 167 13.12 12.81 8.34
C MET A 167 13.72 11.67 7.51
N GLN A 168 12.88 11.09 6.64
CA GLN A 168 13.23 9.95 5.82
C GLN A 168 13.35 10.45 4.38
N LEU A 169 14.47 10.15 3.73
CA LEU A 169 14.79 10.67 2.40
C LEU A 169 14.52 9.66 1.31
N LEU A 170 13.85 10.10 0.27
CA LEU A 170 13.79 9.43 -1.02
C LEU A 170 14.63 10.23 -2.02
N ASN A 171 15.73 9.65 -2.49
CA ASN A 171 16.58 10.24 -3.51
C ASN A 171 16.21 9.69 -4.89
N VAL A 172 15.74 10.56 -5.77
CA VAL A 172 15.49 10.23 -7.17
C VAL A 172 16.71 10.68 -7.98
N VAL A 173 17.37 9.74 -8.63
CA VAL A 173 18.57 9.99 -9.46
C VAL A 173 18.22 9.81 -10.94
N GLY A 174 19.00 10.47 -11.81
CA GLY A 174 18.88 10.30 -13.25
C GLY A 174 19.19 8.86 -13.70
N GLU A 175 18.74 8.48 -14.88
CA GLU A 175 19.19 7.26 -15.52
C GLU A 175 20.71 7.33 -15.75
N ILE A 176 21.40 6.22 -15.48
CA ILE A 176 22.84 6.07 -15.76
C ILE A 176 23.00 5.47 -17.14
#